data_21998d1f2ce5fdb03ff8194ef99ce9a9
#
_entry.id   21998d1f2ce5fdb03ff8194ef99ce9a9
#
_cell.length_a   1.000
_cell.length_b   1.000
_cell.length_c   1.000
_cell.angle_alpha   90.00
_cell.angle_beta   90.00
_cell.angle_gamma   90.00
#
_symmetry.space_group_name_H-M   'P 1'
#
loop_
_entity.id
_entity.type
_entity.pdbx_description
1 polymer ?
#
loop_
_entity_poly.entity_id
_entity_poly.type
_entity_poly.pdbx_seq_one_letter_code
_entity_poly.pdbx_strand_id
1 'polypeptide(L)'
;MINRILIRIKVLQIVYSYYQKGNGDLKVAENELLFSLQKSYDLYYYFLLLIIEVTNLQRRILDTRKCKYMPTDEELNPNTRFIDNRFVAQLAENDTLKKYVDEQGLSWSNDEEFIKNVLNTILSSEIYAEYLKNEEDSYETDREFWRQIFKKVICGNEMIEEYLEDKSIYWNDDIEIVETFALKTIKKFEEKKGSKQALLPMFKDLEDKAFAIKLFRQSLLKGKEYRERIDKHMKNWETERIANMDLIIMQVALAEILSFPTIPINVTLNEYIDAAKYYSTPKSGTFINGILDSIVNELKKEKLLLKD
;
A
#
# COMPACT_ATOMS: atom_id res chain seq x y z
N MET A 1 2.67 6.80 -6.70
CA MET A 1 2.44 6.03 -5.47
C MET A 1 3.09 4.65 -5.54
N ILE A 2 2.68 3.81 -6.46
CA ILE A 2 3.21 2.44 -6.56
C ILE A 2 4.72 2.48 -6.81
N ASN A 3 5.49 1.89 -5.90
CA ASN A 3 6.94 1.78 -5.98
C ASN A 3 7.37 0.36 -6.36
N ARG A 4 8.67 0.15 -6.64
CA ARG A 4 9.19 -1.15 -7.04
C ARG A 4 9.09 -2.23 -5.96
N ILE A 5 9.04 -1.85 -4.68
CA ILE A 5 8.81 -2.81 -3.58
C ILE A 5 7.42 -3.41 -3.71
N LEU A 6 6.38 -2.58 -3.79
CA LEU A 6 5.01 -3.03 -3.95
C LEU A 6 4.81 -3.83 -5.25
N ILE A 7 5.46 -3.41 -6.34
CA ILE A 7 5.41 -4.15 -7.61
C ILE A 7 5.98 -5.57 -7.44
N ARG A 8 7.12 -5.73 -6.78
CA ARG A 8 7.72 -7.05 -6.52
C ARG A 8 6.79 -7.95 -5.72
N ILE A 9 6.19 -7.40 -4.66
CA ILE A 9 5.20 -8.10 -3.84
C ILE A 9 4.04 -8.58 -4.70
N LYS A 10 3.43 -7.71 -5.49
CA LYS A 10 2.30 -8.08 -6.36
C LYS A 10 2.70 -9.11 -7.42
N VAL A 11 3.89 -8.99 -8.00
CA VAL A 11 4.38 -9.99 -8.95
C VAL A 11 4.56 -11.35 -8.27
N LEU A 12 5.13 -11.41 -7.06
CA LEU A 12 5.27 -12.66 -6.30
C LEU A 12 3.90 -13.31 -6.04
N GLN A 13 2.92 -12.54 -5.57
CA GLN A 13 1.56 -13.01 -5.27
C GLN A 13 0.88 -13.58 -6.53
N ILE A 14 0.95 -12.87 -7.66
CA ILE A 14 0.29 -13.30 -8.90
C ILE A 14 1.03 -14.49 -9.54
N VAL A 15 2.36 -14.55 -9.48
CA VAL A 15 3.13 -15.72 -9.94
C VAL A 15 2.80 -16.95 -9.09
N TYR A 16 2.68 -16.79 -7.76
CA TYR A 16 2.23 -17.86 -6.87
C TYR A 16 0.83 -18.34 -7.25
N SER A 17 -0.14 -17.44 -7.37
CA SER A 17 -1.52 -17.73 -7.76
C SER A 17 -1.57 -18.45 -9.11
N TYR A 18 -0.77 -18.01 -10.09
CA TYR A 18 -0.69 -18.64 -11.41
C TYR A 18 -0.30 -20.12 -11.34
N TYR A 19 0.70 -20.46 -10.54
CA TYR A 19 1.11 -21.86 -10.38
C TYR A 19 0.11 -22.67 -9.57
N GLN A 20 -0.52 -22.10 -8.56
CA GLN A 20 -1.56 -22.80 -7.78
C GLN A 20 -2.80 -23.13 -8.61
N LYS A 21 -3.15 -22.29 -9.57
CA LYS A 21 -4.25 -22.51 -10.52
C LYS A 21 -3.90 -23.49 -11.68
N GLY A 22 -2.71 -24.10 -11.66
CA GLY A 22 -2.31 -25.11 -12.66
C GLY A 22 -1.90 -24.52 -14.01
N ASN A 23 -1.19 -23.40 -14.04
CA ASN A 23 -0.67 -22.73 -15.24
C ASN A 23 -1.79 -22.25 -16.20
N GLY A 24 -2.55 -21.28 -15.76
CA GLY A 24 -3.63 -20.66 -16.53
C GLY A 24 -3.15 -19.79 -17.71
N ASP A 25 -4.06 -19.01 -18.25
CA ASP A 25 -3.74 -18.05 -19.33
C ASP A 25 -2.86 -16.90 -18.78
N LEU A 26 -1.69 -16.71 -19.40
CA LEU A 26 -0.74 -15.65 -19.05
C LEU A 26 -1.36 -14.26 -19.14
N LYS A 27 -2.25 -14.03 -20.12
CA LYS A 27 -2.91 -12.72 -20.29
C LYS A 27 -3.91 -12.43 -19.18
N VAL A 28 -4.62 -13.46 -18.73
CA VAL A 28 -5.54 -13.33 -17.59
C VAL A 28 -4.76 -12.99 -16.32
N ALA A 29 -3.65 -13.68 -16.06
CA ALA A 29 -2.81 -13.41 -14.90
C ALA A 29 -2.13 -12.03 -14.97
N GLU A 30 -1.72 -11.56 -16.16
CA GLU A 30 -1.22 -10.18 -16.34
C GLU A 30 -2.28 -9.13 -16.03
N ASN A 31 -3.52 -9.37 -16.48
CA ASN A 31 -4.63 -8.47 -16.16
C ASN A 31 -4.93 -8.48 -14.65
N GLU A 32 -4.82 -9.63 -13.99
CA GLU A 32 -4.96 -9.75 -12.52
C GLU A 32 -3.86 -8.96 -11.78
N LEU A 33 -2.60 -8.99 -12.28
CA LEU A 33 -1.53 -8.15 -11.75
C LEU A 33 -1.87 -6.66 -11.85
N LEU A 34 -2.27 -6.20 -13.03
CA LEU A 34 -2.61 -4.78 -13.23
C LEU A 34 -3.82 -4.37 -12.38
N PHE A 35 -4.80 -5.25 -12.24
CA PHE A 35 -5.94 -5.04 -11.36
C PHE A 35 -5.52 -4.97 -9.88
N SER A 36 -4.64 -5.86 -9.41
CA SER A 36 -4.15 -5.83 -8.03
C SER A 36 -3.39 -4.53 -7.72
N LEU A 37 -2.57 -4.04 -8.66
CA LEU A 37 -1.90 -2.73 -8.54
C LEU A 37 -2.91 -1.57 -8.51
N GLN A 38 -3.99 -1.66 -9.32
CA GLN A 38 -5.07 -0.68 -9.27
C GLN A 38 -5.75 -0.68 -7.90
N LYS A 39 -5.99 -1.85 -7.30
CA LYS A 39 -6.59 -1.97 -5.96
C LYS A 39 -5.70 -1.36 -4.86
N SER A 40 -4.38 -1.49 -4.96
CA SER A 40 -3.46 -0.78 -4.06
C SER A 40 -3.60 0.75 -4.20
N TYR A 41 -3.84 1.24 -5.41
CA TYR A 41 -4.07 2.65 -5.66
C TYR A 41 -5.46 3.11 -5.19
N ASP A 42 -6.50 2.27 -5.31
CA ASP A 42 -7.81 2.50 -4.73
C ASP A 42 -7.72 2.68 -3.20
N LEU A 43 -6.94 1.83 -2.51
CA LEU A 43 -6.73 1.93 -1.06
C LEU A 43 -6.15 3.28 -0.63
N TYR A 44 -5.22 3.83 -1.40
CA TYR A 44 -4.69 5.17 -1.14
C TYR A 44 -5.79 6.24 -1.14
N TYR A 45 -6.73 6.17 -2.07
CA TYR A 45 -7.89 7.08 -2.13
C TYR A 45 -8.90 6.80 -1.03
N TYR A 46 -9.10 5.54 -0.66
CA TYR A 46 -9.94 5.19 0.49
C TYR A 46 -9.43 5.80 1.79
N PHE A 47 -8.12 5.84 2.02
CA PHE A 47 -7.55 6.54 3.18
C PHE A 47 -7.78 8.06 3.14
N LEU A 48 -7.67 8.68 1.98
CA LEU A 48 -7.97 10.11 1.85
C LEU A 48 -9.45 10.40 2.06
N LEU A 49 -10.34 9.56 1.52
CA LEU A 49 -11.78 9.63 1.74
C LEU A 49 -12.16 9.41 3.20
N LEU A 50 -11.48 8.52 3.91
CA LEU A 50 -11.73 8.23 5.32
C LEU A 50 -11.64 9.51 6.16
N ILE A 51 -10.65 10.37 5.90
CA ILE A 51 -10.48 11.67 6.57
C ILE A 51 -11.73 12.55 6.39
N ILE A 52 -12.23 12.61 5.16
CA ILE A 52 -13.41 13.40 4.81
C ILE A 52 -14.66 12.83 5.46
N GLU A 53 -14.88 11.52 5.35
CA GLU A 53 -16.10 10.88 5.84
C GLU A 53 -16.23 10.88 7.36
N VAL A 54 -15.12 10.68 8.07
CA VAL A 54 -15.08 10.82 9.54
C VAL A 54 -15.45 12.24 9.96
N THR A 55 -14.93 13.25 9.27
CA THR A 55 -15.27 14.67 9.54
C THR A 55 -16.73 14.97 9.21
N ASN A 56 -17.24 14.45 8.10
CA ASN A 56 -18.65 14.60 7.71
C ASN A 56 -19.60 13.91 8.69
N LEU A 57 -19.21 12.73 9.21
CA LEU A 57 -20.02 12.04 10.23
C LEU A 57 -20.11 12.89 11.51
N GLN A 58 -19.00 13.46 11.99
CA GLN A 58 -19.01 14.31 13.15
C GLN A 58 -19.88 15.56 12.93
N ARG A 59 -19.84 16.17 11.74
CA ARG A 59 -20.70 17.29 11.38
C ARG A 59 -22.18 16.89 11.49
N ARG A 60 -22.58 15.78 10.91
CA ARG A 60 -23.96 15.27 11.00
C ARG A 60 -24.39 15.01 12.45
N ILE A 61 -23.49 14.46 13.28
CA ILE A 61 -23.77 14.22 14.70
C ILE A 61 -24.00 15.53 15.43
N LEU A 62 -23.17 16.54 15.23
CA LEU A 62 -23.34 17.85 15.88
C LEU A 62 -24.61 18.55 15.42
N ASP A 63 -24.92 18.52 14.13
CA ASP A 63 -26.17 19.09 13.60
C ASP A 63 -27.41 18.38 14.16
N THR A 64 -27.37 17.06 14.27
CA THR A 64 -28.47 16.28 14.87
C THR A 64 -28.66 16.63 16.35
N ARG A 65 -27.56 16.86 17.11
CA ARG A 65 -27.64 17.26 18.53
C ARG A 65 -28.26 18.63 18.71
N LYS A 66 -27.93 19.60 17.85
CA LYS A 66 -28.54 20.94 17.85
C LYS A 66 -30.06 20.91 17.63
N CYS A 67 -30.55 19.93 16.86
CA CYS A 67 -31.96 19.79 16.49
C CYS A 67 -32.79 18.98 17.51
N LYS A 68 -32.25 18.60 18.65
CA LYS A 68 -33.00 17.93 19.72
C LYS A 68 -34.14 18.82 20.26
N TYR A 69 -35.17 18.20 20.84
CA TYR A 69 -36.30 18.93 21.43
C TYR A 69 -35.85 19.85 22.59
N MET A 70 -34.85 19.46 23.38
CA MET A 70 -34.26 20.25 24.44
C MET A 70 -32.71 20.11 24.40
N PRO A 71 -32.05 20.85 23.51
CA PRO A 71 -30.60 20.80 23.42
C PRO A 71 -29.98 21.54 24.65
N THR A 72 -28.83 21.06 25.09
CA THR A 72 -28.01 21.76 26.08
C THR A 72 -27.29 22.96 25.45
N ASP A 73 -26.77 23.87 26.27
CA ASP A 73 -25.97 24.99 25.76
C ASP A 73 -24.72 24.53 24.99
N GLU A 74 -24.11 23.43 25.40
CA GLU A 74 -22.97 22.80 24.71
C GLU A 74 -23.41 22.19 23.37
N GLU A 75 -24.61 21.65 23.29
CA GLU A 75 -25.15 21.09 22.03
C GLU A 75 -25.57 22.21 21.06
N LEU A 76 -25.99 23.38 21.56
CA LEU A 76 -26.28 24.55 20.74
C LEU A 76 -25.02 25.24 20.22
N ASN A 77 -23.96 25.29 21.03
CA ASN A 77 -22.71 25.96 20.74
C ASN A 77 -21.50 24.99 20.87
N PRO A 78 -21.45 23.92 20.08
CA PRO A 78 -20.34 22.95 20.15
C PRO A 78 -19.05 23.56 19.64
N ASN A 79 -17.91 23.02 20.09
CA ASN A 79 -16.63 23.32 19.45
C ASN A 79 -16.62 22.70 18.05
N THR A 80 -16.58 23.55 17.02
CA THR A 80 -16.64 23.14 15.61
C THR A 80 -15.27 22.99 14.96
N ARG A 81 -14.18 23.25 15.70
CA ARG A 81 -12.82 23.28 15.15
C ARG A 81 -12.47 22.04 14.34
N PHE A 82 -12.89 20.85 14.79
CA PHE A 82 -12.64 19.59 14.05
C PHE A 82 -13.36 19.54 12.70
N ILE A 83 -14.64 19.94 12.68
CA ILE A 83 -15.45 19.90 11.47
C ILE A 83 -15.17 21.07 10.50
N ASP A 84 -14.59 22.15 10.99
CA ASP A 84 -14.21 23.34 10.22
C ASP A 84 -12.72 23.32 9.83
N ASN A 85 -12.05 22.17 9.98
CA ASN A 85 -10.66 21.97 9.64
C ASN A 85 -10.38 22.29 8.16
N ARG A 86 -9.50 23.25 7.90
CA ARG A 86 -9.22 23.82 6.56
C ARG A 86 -8.53 22.82 5.65
N PHE A 87 -7.68 21.96 6.19
CA PHE A 87 -7.04 20.90 5.41
C PHE A 87 -8.10 19.89 4.88
N VAL A 88 -9.07 19.49 5.71
CA VAL A 88 -10.14 18.59 5.28
C VAL A 88 -11.02 19.26 4.23
N ALA A 89 -11.35 20.53 4.41
CA ALA A 89 -12.11 21.30 3.43
C ALA A 89 -11.38 21.35 2.09
N GLN A 90 -10.08 21.62 2.08
CA GLN A 90 -9.26 21.59 0.88
C GLN A 90 -9.19 20.20 0.24
N LEU A 91 -9.04 19.15 1.06
CA LEU A 91 -9.00 17.76 0.60
C LEU A 91 -10.33 17.36 -0.06
N ALA A 92 -11.45 17.74 0.54
CA ALA A 92 -12.79 17.47 0.00
C ALA A 92 -13.05 18.19 -1.33
N GLU A 93 -12.43 19.38 -1.53
CA GLU A 93 -12.53 20.13 -2.78
C GLU A 93 -11.48 19.72 -3.83
N ASN A 94 -10.59 18.78 -3.54
CA ASN A 94 -9.51 18.42 -4.45
C ASN A 94 -10.02 17.80 -5.75
N ASP A 95 -9.68 18.44 -6.89
CA ASP A 95 -10.16 18.07 -8.23
C ASP A 95 -9.76 16.62 -8.61
N THR A 96 -8.53 16.23 -8.28
CA THR A 96 -8.01 14.89 -8.59
C THR A 96 -8.69 13.81 -7.75
N LEU A 97 -8.94 14.09 -6.46
CA LEU A 97 -9.64 13.18 -5.56
C LEU A 97 -11.08 12.95 -6.04
N LYS A 98 -11.84 14.03 -6.26
CA LYS A 98 -13.22 13.96 -6.74
C LYS A 98 -13.33 13.14 -8.02
N LYS A 99 -12.52 13.50 -9.02
CA LYS A 99 -12.51 12.81 -10.31
C LYS A 99 -12.26 11.31 -10.16
N TYR A 100 -11.22 10.93 -9.41
CA TYR A 100 -10.86 9.52 -9.24
C TYR A 100 -11.94 8.74 -8.49
N VAL A 101 -12.49 9.32 -7.42
CA VAL A 101 -13.57 8.72 -6.63
C VAL A 101 -14.80 8.46 -7.49
N ASP A 102 -15.20 9.43 -8.31
CA ASP A 102 -16.35 9.30 -9.22
C ASP A 102 -16.08 8.25 -10.31
N GLU A 103 -14.90 8.26 -10.94
CA GLU A 103 -14.54 7.32 -11.99
C GLU A 103 -14.45 5.86 -11.51
N GLN A 104 -13.96 5.65 -10.27
CA GLN A 104 -13.81 4.30 -9.70
C GLN A 104 -15.00 3.87 -8.82
N GLY A 105 -15.96 4.77 -8.57
CA GLY A 105 -17.12 4.51 -7.71
C GLY A 105 -16.72 4.21 -6.26
N LEU A 106 -15.68 4.87 -5.74
CA LEU A 106 -15.22 4.65 -4.37
C LEU A 106 -16.14 5.35 -3.37
N SER A 107 -16.52 4.65 -2.31
CA SER A 107 -17.40 5.21 -1.30
C SER A 107 -17.29 4.46 0.02
N TRP A 108 -17.50 5.17 1.14
CA TRP A 108 -17.69 4.63 2.48
C TRP A 108 -19.17 4.59 2.90
N SER A 109 -20.11 4.82 1.97
CA SER A 109 -21.55 4.94 2.29
C SER A 109 -22.16 3.70 2.93
N ASN A 110 -21.62 2.52 2.66
CA ASN A 110 -22.09 1.25 3.23
C ASN A 110 -21.33 0.84 4.49
N ASP A 111 -20.39 1.66 4.97
CA ASP A 111 -19.44 1.34 6.02
C ASP A 111 -19.63 2.24 7.27
N GLU A 112 -20.88 2.67 7.55
CA GLU A 112 -21.17 3.70 8.57
C GLU A 112 -20.71 3.28 9.97
N GLU A 113 -20.86 2.02 10.34
CA GLU A 113 -20.41 1.50 11.64
C GLU A 113 -18.89 1.57 11.76
N PHE A 114 -18.16 1.20 10.72
CA PHE A 114 -16.71 1.33 10.67
C PHE A 114 -16.26 2.80 10.81
N ILE A 115 -16.85 3.71 10.02
CA ILE A 115 -16.55 5.16 10.11
C ILE A 115 -16.83 5.70 11.51
N LYS A 116 -17.91 5.24 12.16
CA LYS A 116 -18.25 5.62 13.54
C LYS A 116 -17.21 5.12 14.55
N ASN A 117 -16.71 3.90 14.39
CA ASN A 117 -15.67 3.34 15.26
C ASN A 117 -14.36 4.11 15.10
N VAL A 118 -13.96 4.44 13.87
CA VAL A 118 -12.78 5.29 13.62
C VAL A 118 -12.97 6.68 14.22
N LEU A 119 -14.13 7.30 14.05
CA LEU A 119 -14.43 8.59 14.66
C LEU A 119 -14.30 8.53 16.19
N ASN A 120 -14.89 7.53 16.85
CA ASN A 120 -14.82 7.37 18.30
C ASN A 120 -13.38 7.23 18.79
N THR A 121 -12.55 6.48 18.07
CA THR A 121 -11.11 6.33 18.36
C THR A 121 -10.40 7.68 18.26
N ILE A 122 -10.71 8.48 17.24
CA ILE A 122 -10.13 9.83 17.09
C ILE A 122 -10.59 10.75 18.22
N LEU A 123 -11.89 10.80 18.52
CA LEU A 123 -12.43 11.69 19.56
C LEU A 123 -11.93 11.36 20.97
N SER A 124 -11.56 10.11 21.24
CA SER A 124 -11.00 9.69 22.53
C SER A 124 -9.48 9.88 22.63
N SER A 125 -8.81 10.29 21.55
CA SER A 125 -7.36 10.47 21.53
C SER A 125 -6.92 11.76 22.24
N GLU A 126 -5.75 11.72 22.88
CA GLU A 126 -5.11 12.92 23.46
C GLU A 126 -4.85 14.01 22.39
N ILE A 127 -4.49 13.57 21.17
CA ILE A 127 -4.23 14.47 20.03
C ILE A 127 -5.48 15.33 19.72
N TYR A 128 -6.66 14.71 19.74
CA TYR A 128 -7.91 15.45 19.55
C TYR A 128 -8.16 16.45 20.66
N ALA A 129 -7.99 16.04 21.93
CA ALA A 129 -8.18 16.92 23.07
C ALA A 129 -7.21 18.13 23.08
N GLU A 130 -5.95 17.90 22.71
CA GLU A 130 -4.94 18.94 22.55
C GLU A 130 -5.27 19.90 21.40
N TYR A 131 -5.71 19.36 20.26
CA TYR A 131 -6.09 20.16 19.09
C TYR A 131 -7.26 21.10 19.41
N LEU A 132 -8.27 20.65 20.14
CA LEU A 132 -9.39 21.52 20.54
C LEU A 132 -9.00 22.64 21.49
N LYS A 133 -7.95 22.46 22.30
CA LYS A 133 -7.45 23.46 23.28
C LYS A 133 -6.41 24.41 22.68
N ASN A 134 -5.84 24.06 21.51
CA ASN A 134 -4.79 24.87 20.91
C ASN A 134 -5.36 26.21 20.44
N GLU A 135 -4.76 27.31 20.88
CA GLU A 135 -5.17 28.69 20.51
C GLU A 135 -4.70 29.09 19.12
N GLU A 136 -3.72 28.37 18.54
CA GLU A 136 -3.24 28.63 17.19
C GLU A 136 -4.26 28.15 16.15
N ASP A 137 -4.83 29.09 15.41
CA ASP A 137 -5.78 28.86 14.33
C ASP A 137 -5.12 29.11 12.98
N SER A 138 -4.42 28.07 12.48
CA SER A 138 -3.73 28.10 11.18
C SER A 138 -4.01 26.85 10.35
N TYR A 139 -3.84 26.97 9.03
CA TYR A 139 -3.91 25.83 8.12
C TYR A 139 -2.87 24.75 8.48
N GLU A 140 -1.67 25.17 8.85
CA GLU A 140 -0.58 24.29 9.26
C GLU A 140 -0.95 23.46 10.49
N THR A 141 -1.60 24.08 11.48
CA THR A 141 -2.09 23.39 12.67
C THR A 141 -3.17 22.38 12.31
N ASP A 142 -4.09 22.72 11.42
CA ASP A 142 -5.15 21.83 10.93
C ASP A 142 -4.59 20.63 10.17
N ARG A 143 -3.63 20.85 9.28
CA ARG A 143 -2.94 19.79 8.55
C ARG A 143 -2.10 18.89 9.46
N GLU A 144 -1.36 19.49 10.40
CA GLU A 144 -0.53 18.74 11.36
C GLU A 144 -1.37 17.89 12.29
N PHE A 145 -2.53 18.37 12.74
CA PHE A 145 -3.50 17.58 13.49
C PHE A 145 -3.84 16.29 12.73
N TRP A 146 -4.28 16.39 11.48
CA TRP A 146 -4.62 15.21 10.67
C TRP A 146 -3.41 14.32 10.38
N ARG A 147 -2.22 14.91 10.21
CA ARG A 147 -1.00 14.13 10.08
C ARG A 147 -0.70 13.31 11.33
N GLN A 148 -0.91 13.86 12.52
CA GLN A 148 -0.72 13.13 13.79
C GLN A 148 -1.80 12.09 14.01
N ILE A 149 -3.07 12.40 13.76
CA ILE A 149 -4.18 11.43 13.80
C ILE A 149 -3.90 10.27 12.87
N PHE A 150 -3.56 10.55 11.62
CA PHE A 150 -3.28 9.50 10.65
C PHE A 150 -2.12 8.61 11.10
N LYS A 151 -1.02 9.22 11.56
CA LYS A 151 0.19 8.50 11.98
C LYS A 151 0.01 7.67 13.24
N LYS A 152 -0.74 8.17 14.25
CA LYS A 152 -0.75 7.56 15.59
C LYS A 152 -2.06 6.87 15.95
N VAL A 153 -3.13 7.13 15.19
CA VAL A 153 -4.47 6.59 15.48
C VAL A 153 -4.95 5.68 14.36
N ILE A 154 -4.60 5.99 13.10
CA ILE A 154 -5.03 5.22 11.93
C ILE A 154 -3.97 4.18 11.55
N CYS A 155 -2.71 4.60 11.29
CA CYS A 155 -1.65 3.67 10.91
C CYS A 155 -1.39 2.62 11.99
N GLY A 156 -1.35 1.34 11.61
CA GLY A 156 -1.09 0.22 12.51
C GLY A 156 -2.23 -0.04 13.50
N ASN A 157 -3.44 0.44 13.22
CA ASN A 157 -4.61 0.16 14.05
C ASN A 157 -5.26 -1.15 13.63
N GLU A 158 -5.17 -2.18 14.47
CA GLU A 158 -5.64 -3.54 14.20
C GLU A 158 -7.10 -3.57 13.71
N MET A 159 -8.01 -2.80 14.33
CA MET A 159 -9.43 -2.75 13.91
C MET A 159 -9.59 -2.20 12.49
N ILE A 160 -8.75 -1.20 12.12
CA ILE A 160 -8.79 -0.62 10.77
C ILE A 160 -8.19 -1.58 9.75
N GLU A 161 -7.06 -2.21 10.08
CA GLU A 161 -6.39 -3.19 9.23
C GLU A 161 -7.27 -4.39 8.96
N GLU A 162 -7.83 -5.04 10.00
CA GLU A 162 -8.76 -6.16 9.86
C GLU A 162 -9.96 -5.80 8.98
N TYR A 163 -10.53 -4.62 9.17
CA TYR A 163 -11.66 -4.19 8.36
C TYR A 163 -11.30 -4.00 6.88
N LEU A 164 -10.12 -3.43 6.60
CA LEU A 164 -9.64 -3.25 5.22
C LEU A 164 -9.28 -4.57 4.56
N GLU A 165 -8.68 -5.51 5.29
CA GLU A 165 -8.36 -6.86 4.81
C GLU A 165 -9.63 -7.63 4.43
N ASP A 166 -10.68 -7.57 5.25
CA ASP A 166 -11.98 -8.18 4.97
C ASP A 166 -12.66 -7.53 3.74
N LYS A 167 -12.46 -6.23 3.55
CA LYS A 167 -13.04 -5.49 2.43
C LYS A 167 -12.42 -5.86 1.08
N SER A 168 -11.13 -6.20 1.06
CA SER A 168 -10.44 -6.57 -0.18
C SER A 168 -9.20 -7.42 0.05
N ILE A 169 -9.21 -8.65 -0.45
CA ILE A 169 -8.06 -9.56 -0.42
C ILE A 169 -6.78 -8.97 -1.06
N TYR A 170 -6.92 -7.97 -1.94
CA TYR A 170 -5.77 -7.32 -2.57
C TYR A 170 -5.06 -6.33 -1.66
N TRP A 171 -5.61 -6.01 -0.47
CA TRP A 171 -5.07 -5.01 0.44
C TRP A 171 -4.22 -5.59 1.57
N ASN A 172 -4.35 -6.89 1.87
CA ASN A 172 -3.74 -7.54 3.04
C ASN A 172 -2.26 -7.19 3.28
N ASP A 173 -1.46 -7.16 2.21
CA ASP A 173 -0.02 -6.85 2.33
C ASP A 173 0.33 -5.41 1.91
N ASP A 174 -0.67 -4.59 1.57
CA ASP A 174 -0.48 -3.27 1.00
C ASP A 174 -0.66 -2.14 2.03
N ILE A 175 -1.45 -2.38 3.08
CA ILE A 175 -1.95 -1.37 4.02
C ILE A 175 -0.80 -0.52 4.54
N GLU A 176 0.20 -1.11 5.17
CA GLU A 176 1.35 -0.41 5.76
C GLU A 176 2.10 0.47 4.73
N ILE A 177 2.32 -0.07 3.53
CA ILE A 177 3.01 0.67 2.45
C ILE A 177 2.15 1.86 1.99
N VAL A 178 0.84 1.64 1.78
CA VAL A 178 -0.08 2.66 1.29
C VAL A 178 -0.30 3.75 2.33
N GLU A 179 -0.37 3.43 3.61
CA GLU A 179 -0.40 4.38 4.72
C GLU A 179 0.78 5.37 4.66
N THR A 180 1.99 4.88 4.36
CA THR A 180 3.16 5.77 4.20
C THR A 180 2.96 6.79 3.08
N PHE A 181 2.25 6.43 2.01
CA PHE A 181 1.95 7.34 0.90
C PHE A 181 0.85 8.34 1.25
N ALA A 182 -0.18 7.91 1.99
CA ALA A 182 -1.20 8.82 2.50
C ALA A 182 -0.57 9.86 3.44
N LEU A 183 0.29 9.45 4.38
CA LEU A 183 1.05 10.36 5.25
C LEU A 183 1.91 11.35 4.48
N LYS A 184 2.63 10.89 3.43
CA LYS A 184 3.42 11.77 2.56
C LYS A 184 2.54 12.79 1.84
N THR A 185 1.34 12.39 1.45
CA THR A 185 0.38 13.28 0.80
C THR A 185 -0.11 14.34 1.76
N ILE A 186 -0.59 13.99 2.95
CA ILE A 186 -1.02 14.93 3.99
C ILE A 186 0.10 15.96 4.26
N LYS A 187 1.33 15.50 4.46
CA LYS A 187 2.50 16.37 4.71
C LYS A 187 2.77 17.39 3.59
N LYS A 188 2.45 17.03 2.33
CA LYS A 188 2.73 17.86 1.13
C LYS A 188 1.62 18.83 0.77
N PHE A 189 0.49 18.79 1.46
CA PHE A 189 -0.58 19.74 1.20
C PHE A 189 -0.15 21.15 1.56
N GLU A 190 -0.48 22.10 0.67
CA GLU A 190 -0.20 23.53 0.81
C GLU A 190 -1.50 24.30 0.54
N GLU A 191 -1.91 25.16 1.47
CA GLU A 191 -3.16 25.95 1.38
C GLU A 191 -3.28 26.71 0.05
N LYS A 192 -2.17 27.34 -0.37
CA LYS A 192 -2.12 28.14 -1.61
C LYS A 192 -2.44 27.40 -2.89
N LYS A 193 -2.39 26.05 -2.88
CA LYS A 193 -2.70 25.21 -4.05
C LYS A 193 -4.19 24.92 -4.20
N GLY A 194 -4.99 25.16 -3.15
CA GLY A 194 -6.44 24.96 -3.15
C GLY A 194 -6.83 23.58 -3.70
N SER A 195 -7.90 23.52 -4.51
CA SER A 195 -8.40 22.28 -5.13
C SER A 195 -7.40 21.61 -6.10
N LYS A 196 -6.41 22.34 -6.59
CA LYS A 196 -5.39 21.87 -7.53
C LYS A 196 -4.16 21.25 -6.89
N GLN A 197 -4.19 21.02 -5.56
CA GLN A 197 -3.11 20.30 -4.90
C GLN A 197 -2.91 18.93 -5.56
N ALA A 198 -1.69 18.67 -6.05
CA ALA A 198 -1.38 17.40 -6.70
C ALA A 198 -1.37 16.25 -5.69
N LEU A 199 -2.08 15.18 -6.01
CA LEU A 199 -1.99 13.88 -5.34
C LEU A 199 -0.90 13.02 -5.98
N LEU A 200 -0.50 11.96 -5.28
CA LEU A 200 0.50 11.04 -5.83
C LEU A 200 -0.08 10.28 -7.03
N PRO A 201 0.60 10.27 -8.19
CA PRO A 201 0.14 9.45 -9.32
C PRO A 201 0.29 7.96 -8.99
N MET A 202 -0.47 7.12 -9.69
CA MET A 202 -0.39 5.66 -9.53
C MET A 202 1.04 5.17 -9.72
N PHE A 203 1.64 5.43 -10.86
CA PHE A 203 3.05 5.19 -11.14
C PHE A 203 3.80 6.52 -11.18
N LYS A 204 5.06 6.51 -10.73
CA LYS A 204 5.93 7.68 -10.80
C LYS A 204 6.20 8.07 -12.26
N ASP A 205 6.43 7.05 -13.10
CA ASP A 205 6.70 7.16 -14.52
C ASP A 205 6.22 5.90 -15.27
N LEU A 206 6.35 5.91 -16.60
CA LEU A 206 5.98 4.77 -17.43
C LEU A 206 6.92 3.56 -17.25
N GLU A 207 8.13 3.77 -16.72
CA GLU A 207 9.10 2.70 -16.48
C GLU A 207 8.63 1.76 -15.38
N ASP A 208 7.99 2.26 -14.34
CA ASP A 208 7.50 1.41 -13.24
C ASP A 208 6.37 0.47 -13.71
N LYS A 209 5.46 0.95 -14.57
CA LYS A 209 4.46 0.08 -15.19
C LYS A 209 5.09 -0.97 -16.11
N ALA A 210 6.07 -0.55 -16.92
CA ALA A 210 6.81 -1.45 -17.80
C ALA A 210 7.62 -2.48 -17.00
N PHE A 211 8.20 -2.06 -15.86
CA PHE A 211 8.89 -2.94 -14.92
C PHE A 211 7.96 -4.04 -14.41
N ALA A 212 6.76 -3.71 -13.94
CA ALA A 212 5.79 -4.67 -13.43
C ALA A 212 5.46 -5.75 -14.47
N ILE A 213 5.08 -5.31 -15.68
CA ILE A 213 4.70 -6.23 -16.78
C ILE A 213 5.89 -7.08 -17.22
N LYS A 214 7.07 -6.48 -17.40
CA LYS A 214 8.26 -7.20 -17.86
C LYS A 214 8.73 -8.21 -16.82
N LEU A 215 8.76 -7.83 -15.52
CA LEU A 215 9.15 -8.73 -14.44
C LEU A 215 8.22 -9.94 -14.38
N PHE A 216 6.92 -9.72 -14.38
CA PHE A 216 5.91 -10.79 -14.39
C PHE A 216 6.08 -11.72 -15.57
N ARG A 217 6.15 -11.19 -16.79
CA ARG A 217 6.30 -11.99 -18.01
C ARG A 217 7.58 -12.81 -18.01
N GLN A 218 8.72 -12.20 -17.66
CA GLN A 218 10.00 -12.91 -17.63
C GLN A 218 10.01 -14.02 -16.56
N SER A 219 9.37 -13.77 -15.41
CA SER A 219 9.25 -14.78 -14.36
C SER A 219 8.51 -16.03 -14.83
N LEU A 220 7.48 -15.91 -15.66
CA LEU A 220 6.71 -17.04 -16.14
C LEU A 220 7.26 -17.64 -17.43
N LEU A 221 7.60 -16.82 -18.43
CA LEU A 221 8.07 -17.32 -19.74
C LEU A 221 9.40 -18.08 -19.65
N LYS A 222 10.28 -17.65 -18.74
CA LYS A 222 11.55 -18.31 -18.46
C LYS A 222 11.54 -19.12 -17.16
N GLY A 223 10.37 -19.32 -16.57
CA GLY A 223 10.24 -19.98 -15.28
C GLY A 223 10.85 -21.36 -15.22
N LYS A 224 10.73 -22.17 -16.31
CA LYS A 224 11.36 -23.49 -16.40
C LYS A 224 12.88 -23.40 -16.36
N GLU A 225 13.48 -22.51 -17.13
CA GLU A 225 14.94 -22.28 -17.15
C GLU A 225 15.45 -21.85 -15.75
N TYR A 226 14.73 -20.94 -15.11
CA TYR A 226 15.12 -20.47 -13.78
C TYR A 226 15.03 -21.58 -12.72
N ARG A 227 13.99 -22.40 -12.77
CA ARG A 227 13.83 -23.54 -11.84
C ARG A 227 14.90 -24.60 -12.06
N GLU A 228 15.26 -24.91 -13.29
CA GLU A 228 16.36 -25.84 -13.59
C GLU A 228 17.70 -25.34 -13.01
N ARG A 229 17.97 -24.03 -13.08
CA ARG A 229 19.16 -23.44 -12.45
C ARG A 229 19.08 -23.52 -10.92
N ILE A 230 17.96 -23.18 -10.31
CA ILE A 230 17.73 -23.30 -8.88
C ILE A 230 17.95 -24.75 -8.42
N ASP A 231 17.33 -25.71 -9.06
CA ASP A 231 17.43 -27.13 -8.74
C ASP A 231 18.89 -27.66 -8.81
N LYS A 232 19.68 -27.17 -9.78
CA LYS A 232 21.10 -27.50 -9.89
C LYS A 232 21.90 -27.09 -8.67
N HIS A 233 21.59 -25.93 -8.10
CA HIS A 233 22.27 -25.36 -6.93
C HIS A 233 21.74 -25.88 -5.59
N MET A 234 20.54 -26.47 -5.60
CA MET A 234 19.94 -27.05 -4.38
C MET A 234 20.46 -28.45 -4.03
N LYS A 235 21.16 -29.14 -4.92
CA LYS A 235 21.59 -30.57 -4.72
C LYS A 235 22.46 -30.80 -3.47
N ASN A 236 23.05 -29.76 -2.91
CA ASN A 236 23.89 -29.84 -1.73
C ASN A 236 23.18 -29.43 -0.43
N TRP A 237 21.88 -29.11 -0.51
CA TRP A 237 21.06 -28.76 0.63
C TRP A 237 20.13 -29.96 0.92
N GLU A 238 20.00 -30.35 2.18
CA GLU A 238 19.04 -31.39 2.58
C GLU A 238 17.65 -30.98 2.17
N THR A 239 17.09 -31.67 1.16
CA THR A 239 15.87 -31.31 0.44
C THR A 239 14.58 -31.57 1.24
N GLU A 240 14.65 -31.71 2.56
CA GLU A 240 13.46 -31.89 3.38
C GLU A 240 12.66 -30.57 3.45
N ARG A 241 11.79 -30.37 2.46
CA ARG A 241 10.71 -29.37 2.43
C ARG A 241 11.12 -27.93 2.10
N ILE A 242 11.55 -27.73 0.86
CA ILE A 242 11.60 -26.37 0.29
C ILE A 242 10.16 -25.87 0.12
N ALA A 243 9.85 -24.72 0.71
CA ALA A 243 8.55 -24.11 0.54
C ALA A 243 8.36 -23.69 -0.94
N ASN A 244 7.17 -23.94 -1.50
CA ASN A 244 6.86 -23.49 -2.85
C ASN A 244 7.09 -21.99 -3.05
N MET A 245 6.90 -21.20 -1.99
CA MET A 245 7.14 -19.77 -2.02
C MET A 245 8.63 -19.45 -2.19
N ASP A 246 9.56 -20.20 -1.59
CA ASP A 246 11.00 -19.99 -1.76
C ASP A 246 11.41 -20.15 -3.23
N LEU A 247 10.88 -21.17 -3.92
CA LEU A 247 11.13 -21.38 -5.35
C LEU A 247 10.62 -20.22 -6.20
N ILE A 248 9.45 -19.69 -5.87
CA ILE A 248 8.86 -18.56 -6.60
C ILE A 248 9.66 -17.28 -6.34
N ILE A 249 10.05 -17.01 -5.10
CA ILE A 249 10.88 -15.86 -4.74
C ILE A 249 12.20 -15.91 -5.52
N MET A 250 12.89 -17.04 -5.52
CA MET A 250 14.15 -17.21 -6.29
C MET A 250 13.93 -17.06 -7.79
N GLN A 251 12.83 -17.61 -8.32
CA GLN A 251 12.48 -17.51 -9.74
C GLN A 251 12.26 -16.05 -10.17
N VAL A 252 11.50 -15.26 -9.37
CA VAL A 252 11.24 -13.85 -9.68
C VAL A 252 12.51 -13.01 -9.49
N ALA A 253 13.35 -13.33 -8.47
CA ALA A 253 14.65 -12.70 -8.30
C ALA A 253 15.57 -12.92 -9.51
N LEU A 254 15.66 -14.15 -10.04
CA LEU A 254 16.43 -14.44 -11.25
C LEU A 254 15.89 -13.72 -12.48
N ALA A 255 14.56 -13.63 -12.61
CA ALA A 255 13.95 -12.84 -13.68
C ALA A 255 14.36 -11.36 -13.60
N GLU A 256 14.43 -10.77 -12.41
CA GLU A 256 14.90 -9.40 -12.22
C GLU A 256 16.40 -9.27 -12.49
N ILE A 257 17.23 -10.16 -11.94
CA ILE A 257 18.68 -10.14 -12.12
C ILE A 257 19.04 -10.18 -13.60
N LEU A 258 18.41 -11.04 -14.37
CA LEU A 258 18.75 -11.29 -15.78
C LEU A 258 18.09 -10.32 -16.77
N SER A 259 16.95 -9.70 -16.40
CA SER A 259 16.17 -8.88 -17.33
C SER A 259 16.32 -7.37 -17.14
N PHE A 260 16.90 -6.94 -16.00
CA PHE A 260 17.00 -5.51 -15.64
C PHE A 260 18.46 -5.11 -15.34
N PRO A 261 19.27 -4.81 -16.35
CA PRO A 261 20.69 -4.52 -16.17
C PRO A 261 20.97 -3.25 -15.35
N THR A 262 20.01 -2.35 -15.24
CA THR A 262 20.12 -1.09 -14.48
C THR A 262 19.90 -1.26 -12.97
N ILE A 263 19.38 -2.40 -12.53
CA ILE A 263 19.14 -2.68 -11.10
C ILE A 263 20.36 -3.45 -10.57
N PRO A 264 21.09 -2.91 -9.57
CA PRO A 264 22.23 -3.62 -8.98
C PRO A 264 21.80 -4.98 -8.37
N ILE A 265 22.64 -6.00 -8.48
CA ILE A 265 22.34 -7.34 -7.97
C ILE A 265 22.05 -7.31 -6.47
N ASN A 266 22.83 -6.60 -5.69
CA ASN A 266 22.65 -6.50 -4.24
C ASN A 266 21.28 -5.89 -3.86
N VAL A 267 20.76 -4.95 -4.65
CA VAL A 267 19.42 -4.41 -4.44
C VAL A 267 18.37 -5.51 -4.64
N THR A 268 18.47 -6.24 -5.75
CA THR A 268 17.55 -7.36 -6.03
C THR A 268 17.63 -8.41 -4.93
N LEU A 269 18.83 -8.85 -4.53
CA LEU A 269 18.99 -9.86 -3.47
C LEU A 269 18.32 -9.40 -2.16
N ASN A 270 18.61 -8.19 -1.70
CA ASN A 270 18.04 -7.67 -0.45
C ASN A 270 16.51 -7.64 -0.49
N GLU A 271 15.92 -7.13 -1.57
CA GLU A 271 14.47 -7.04 -1.72
C GLU A 271 13.77 -8.42 -1.65
N TYR A 272 14.35 -9.44 -2.29
CA TYR A 272 13.76 -10.78 -2.26
C TYR A 272 14.07 -11.56 -0.98
N ILE A 273 15.19 -11.29 -0.31
CA ILE A 273 15.46 -11.80 1.04
C ILE A 273 14.46 -11.21 2.04
N ASP A 274 14.17 -9.91 1.95
CA ASP A 274 13.17 -9.28 2.79
C ASP A 274 11.77 -9.84 2.49
N ALA A 275 11.39 -10.01 1.24
CA ALA A 275 10.15 -10.68 0.87
C ALA A 275 10.06 -12.10 1.47
N ALA A 276 11.15 -12.86 1.49
CA ALA A 276 11.17 -14.20 2.07
C ALA A 276 10.86 -14.23 3.57
N LYS A 277 11.24 -13.20 4.31
CA LYS A 277 10.94 -13.09 5.76
C LYS A 277 9.44 -12.96 6.03
N TYR A 278 8.69 -12.33 5.11
CA TYR A 278 7.24 -12.11 5.24
C TYR A 278 6.42 -13.26 4.67
N TYR A 279 6.86 -13.84 3.53
CA TYR A 279 6.04 -14.79 2.75
C TYR A 279 6.46 -16.24 2.89
N SER A 280 7.54 -16.53 3.61
CA SER A 280 8.03 -17.90 3.77
C SER A 280 8.45 -18.21 5.21
N THR A 281 9.36 -19.16 5.39
CA THR A 281 9.77 -19.60 6.73
C THR A 281 10.87 -18.70 7.32
N PRO A 282 11.06 -18.66 8.65
CA PRO A 282 12.12 -17.88 9.28
C PRO A 282 13.54 -18.19 8.78
N LYS A 283 13.76 -19.39 8.22
CA LYS A 283 15.05 -19.82 7.64
C LYS A 283 15.19 -19.51 6.15
N SER A 284 14.10 -19.19 5.47
CA SER A 284 14.08 -19.00 4.02
C SER A 284 14.98 -17.86 3.53
N GLY A 285 15.07 -16.77 4.28
CA GLY A 285 15.95 -15.66 3.88
C GLY A 285 17.42 -16.08 3.74
N THR A 286 17.97 -16.84 4.68
CA THR A 286 19.35 -17.35 4.63
C THR A 286 19.53 -18.38 3.51
N PHE A 287 18.55 -19.28 3.36
CA PHE A 287 18.55 -20.30 2.31
C PHE A 287 18.54 -19.66 0.91
N ILE A 288 17.58 -18.77 0.65
CA ILE A 288 17.44 -18.06 -0.63
C ILE A 288 18.70 -17.26 -0.95
N ASN A 289 19.28 -16.56 0.04
CA ASN A 289 20.52 -15.82 -0.16
C ASN A 289 21.66 -16.73 -0.62
N GLY A 290 21.88 -17.87 0.05
CA GLY A 290 22.93 -18.81 -0.31
C GLY A 290 22.78 -19.39 -1.72
N ILE A 291 21.56 -19.74 -2.13
CA ILE A 291 21.28 -20.25 -3.47
C ILE A 291 21.47 -19.18 -4.55
N LEU A 292 20.88 -17.98 -4.33
CA LEU A 292 21.01 -16.88 -5.30
C LEU A 292 22.44 -16.40 -5.45
N ASP A 293 23.22 -16.29 -4.39
CA ASP A 293 24.64 -15.95 -4.45
C ASP A 293 25.44 -16.98 -5.25
N SER A 294 25.15 -18.28 -5.06
CA SER A 294 25.79 -19.35 -5.82
C SER A 294 25.46 -19.25 -7.30
N ILE A 295 24.20 -18.99 -7.66
CA ILE A 295 23.76 -18.81 -9.06
C ILE A 295 24.39 -17.54 -9.65
N VAL A 296 24.42 -16.43 -8.94
CA VAL A 296 25.04 -15.18 -9.40
C VAL A 296 26.53 -15.39 -9.71
N ASN A 297 27.24 -16.12 -8.86
CA ASN A 297 28.66 -16.45 -9.09
C ASN A 297 28.87 -17.35 -10.34
N GLU A 298 27.96 -18.30 -10.61
CA GLU A 298 27.96 -19.09 -11.85
C GLU A 298 27.71 -18.19 -13.06
N LEU A 299 26.66 -17.34 -13.01
CA LEU A 299 26.31 -16.44 -14.10
C LEU A 299 27.43 -15.43 -14.44
N LYS A 300 28.19 -14.97 -13.43
CA LYS A 300 29.40 -14.13 -13.62
C LYS A 300 30.50 -14.90 -14.36
N LYS A 301 30.74 -16.14 -13.98
CA LYS A 301 31.73 -17.02 -14.68
C LYS A 301 31.31 -17.31 -16.11
N GLU A 302 30.04 -17.51 -16.37
CA GLU A 302 29.46 -17.74 -17.70
C GLU A 302 29.39 -16.45 -18.55
N LYS A 303 29.72 -15.28 -17.97
CA LYS A 303 29.61 -13.96 -18.63
C LYS A 303 28.18 -13.62 -19.11
N LEU A 304 27.17 -14.15 -18.43
CA LEU A 304 25.76 -13.92 -18.72
C LEU A 304 25.21 -12.69 -17.99
N LEU A 305 25.93 -12.13 -17.03
CA LEU A 305 25.56 -10.90 -16.33
C LEU A 305 26.18 -9.69 -17.02
N LEU A 306 25.32 -8.70 -17.34
CA LEU A 306 25.72 -7.41 -17.92
C LEU A 306 25.97 -6.35 -16.84
N LYS A 307 25.95 -6.74 -15.56
CA LYS A 307 26.03 -5.84 -14.38
C LYS A 307 26.83 -6.49 -13.24
N ASP A 308 27.34 -5.66 -12.35
CA ASP A 308 28.05 -6.05 -11.12
C ASP A 308 27.09 -6.21 -9.93
#